data_23a1af509b68df75d5d072ea3dca336f
#
_entry.id   23a1af509b68df75d5d072ea3dca336f
#
_cell.length_a   1.000
_cell.length_b   1.000
_cell.length_c   1.000
_cell.angle_alpha   90.00
_cell.angle_beta   90.00
_cell.angle_gamma   90.00
#
_symmetry.space_group_name_H-M   'P 1'
#
loop_
_entity.id
_entity.type
_entity.pdbx_description
1 polymer ?
#
loop_
_entity_poly.entity_id
_entity_poly.type
_entity_poly.pdbx_seq_one_letter_code
_entity_poly.pdbx_strand_id
1 'polypeptide(L)'
;LASRGLCPESGGWLSDQVITRSACRRVGAISGPTLAAEVMARRPCALVIASLFDEVGDITQKALHSSVCRVYTSRDLRGVETAGAMVEMLACVIGMADALQLGLSVRGVIVSRGLAEATRLGLALDAEAHTFSGLAGVGDLVACGAHPKHPRYQDGRSMVKGGRSVRVA
;
A
#
# COMPACT_ATOMS: atom_id res chain seq x y z
N LEU A 1 4.98 -11.32 -1.85
CA LEU A 1 3.61 -10.83 -2.05
C LEU A 1 3.63 -9.47 -2.69
N ALA A 2 2.87 -9.30 -3.78
CA ALA A 2 2.65 -8.01 -4.43
C ALA A 2 1.19 -7.52 -4.26
N SER A 3 0.37 -8.28 -3.55
CA SER A 3 -1.00 -7.91 -3.22
C SER A 3 -1.02 -7.03 -1.97
N ARG A 4 -1.93 -6.08 -1.95
CA ARG A 4 -2.17 -5.17 -0.81
C ARG A 4 -3.49 -5.51 -0.14
N GLY A 5 -3.64 -5.04 1.09
CA GLY A 5 -4.86 -5.24 1.88
C GLY A 5 -4.73 -6.36 2.89
N LEU A 6 -5.83 -6.65 3.56
CA LEU A 6 -5.97 -7.71 4.53
C LEU A 6 -6.82 -8.84 3.95
N CYS A 7 -6.70 -10.03 4.51
CA CYS A 7 -7.53 -11.17 4.14
C CYS A 7 -9.01 -10.86 4.48
N PRO A 8 -9.93 -10.91 3.52
CA PRO A 8 -11.34 -10.55 3.77
C PRO A 8 -12.02 -11.45 4.81
N GLU A 9 -11.68 -12.74 4.86
CA GLU A 9 -12.32 -13.71 5.75
C GLU A 9 -11.85 -13.57 7.20
N SER A 10 -10.57 -13.25 7.42
CA SER A 10 -9.98 -13.24 8.76
C SER A 10 -9.62 -11.85 9.29
N GLY A 11 -9.59 -10.85 8.41
CA GLY A 11 -9.03 -9.53 8.73
C GLY A 11 -7.52 -9.54 9.00
N GLY A 12 -6.85 -10.69 8.81
CA GLY A 12 -5.41 -10.85 9.07
C GLY A 12 -4.53 -10.50 7.88
N TRP A 13 -3.22 -10.52 8.10
CA TRP A 13 -2.25 -10.22 7.05
C TRP A 13 -2.17 -11.33 5.99
N LEU A 14 -1.90 -10.94 4.75
CA LEU A 14 -1.75 -11.89 3.64
C LEU A 14 -0.54 -12.79 3.83
N SER A 15 0.54 -12.29 4.43
CA SER A 15 1.73 -13.10 4.76
C SER A 15 1.38 -14.26 5.69
N ASP A 16 0.53 -14.05 6.72
CA ASP A 16 0.08 -15.10 7.62
C ASP A 16 -0.79 -16.14 6.89
N GLN A 17 -1.62 -15.70 5.94
CA GLN A 17 -2.40 -16.63 5.13
C GLN A 17 -1.51 -17.55 4.27
N VAL A 18 -0.45 -17.00 3.69
CA VAL A 18 0.51 -17.82 2.92
C VAL A 18 1.22 -18.81 3.83
N ILE A 19 1.72 -18.37 4.99
CA ILE A 19 2.43 -19.22 5.95
C ILE A 19 1.53 -20.35 6.48
N THR A 20 0.26 -20.07 6.75
CA THR A 20 -0.66 -21.04 7.33
C THR A 20 -1.24 -22.01 6.31
N ARG A 21 -1.47 -21.53 5.07
CA ARG A 21 -2.15 -22.31 4.01
C ARG A 21 -1.21 -22.96 2.98
N SER A 22 0.11 -22.81 3.13
CA SER A 22 1.09 -23.39 2.22
C SER A 22 2.32 -23.92 2.97
N ALA A 23 3.21 -24.60 2.25
CA ALA A 23 4.52 -25.01 2.76
C ALA A 23 5.54 -23.87 2.82
N CYS A 24 5.22 -22.68 2.30
CA CYS A 24 6.10 -21.54 2.26
C CYS A 24 6.21 -20.92 3.67
N ARG A 25 7.44 -20.83 4.20
CA ARG A 25 7.72 -20.22 5.51
C ARG A 25 8.45 -18.90 5.42
N ARG A 26 9.04 -18.59 4.28
CA ARG A 26 9.83 -17.39 4.04
C ARG A 26 9.08 -16.49 3.09
N VAL A 27 8.39 -15.51 3.65
CA VAL A 27 7.48 -14.61 2.93
C VAL A 27 7.99 -13.18 3.04
N GLY A 28 7.80 -12.41 1.98
CA GLY A 28 8.01 -10.97 1.97
C GLY A 28 6.88 -10.26 1.24
N ALA A 29 6.69 -8.99 1.55
CA ALA A 29 5.71 -8.12 0.93
C ALA A 29 6.37 -6.94 0.25
N ILE A 30 5.91 -6.61 -0.95
CA ILE A 30 6.38 -5.47 -1.75
C ILE A 30 5.34 -4.36 -1.67
N SER A 31 5.80 -3.13 -1.46
CA SER A 31 4.98 -1.91 -1.55
C SER A 31 5.80 -0.75 -2.08
N GLY A 32 5.14 0.38 -2.37
CA GLY A 32 5.80 1.62 -2.78
C GLY A 32 5.24 2.23 -4.06
N PRO A 33 5.71 3.43 -4.43
CA PRO A 33 5.19 4.24 -5.52
C PRO A 33 5.56 3.66 -6.89
N THR A 34 4.86 2.61 -7.31
CA THR A 34 5.10 1.92 -8.58
C THR A 34 3.81 1.80 -9.39
N LEU A 35 3.63 2.69 -10.34
CA LEU A 35 2.55 2.61 -11.33
C LEU A 35 2.98 1.71 -12.49
N ALA A 36 2.21 0.66 -12.79
CA ALA A 36 2.54 -0.31 -13.82
C ALA A 36 2.83 0.34 -15.18
N ALA A 37 2.05 1.36 -15.57
CA ALA A 37 2.26 2.09 -16.82
C ALA A 37 3.62 2.83 -16.86
N GLU A 38 4.11 3.31 -15.71
CA GLU A 38 5.40 4.00 -15.62
C GLU A 38 6.55 3.01 -15.64
N VAL A 39 6.40 1.89 -14.92
CA VAL A 39 7.36 0.79 -14.97
C VAL A 39 7.53 0.27 -16.39
N MET A 40 6.42 0.03 -17.11
CA MET A 40 6.44 -0.40 -18.51
C MET A 40 7.06 0.65 -19.44
N ALA A 41 6.88 1.94 -19.14
CA ALA A 41 7.50 3.05 -19.87
C ALA A 41 8.97 3.30 -19.44
N ARG A 42 9.54 2.43 -18.60
CA ARG A 42 10.91 2.54 -18.05
C ARG A 42 11.19 3.87 -17.35
N ARG A 43 10.16 4.43 -16.69
CA ARG A 43 10.32 5.63 -15.86
C ARG A 43 10.94 5.26 -14.52
N PRO A 44 11.74 6.15 -13.91
CA PRO A 44 12.31 5.91 -12.58
C PRO A 44 11.22 5.65 -11.55
N CYS A 45 11.40 4.57 -10.78
CA CYS A 45 10.53 4.21 -9.66
C CYS A 45 11.33 3.63 -8.50
N ALA A 46 10.69 3.51 -7.35
CA ALA A 46 11.27 2.86 -6.18
C ALA A 46 10.20 2.01 -5.48
N LEU A 47 10.64 0.92 -4.88
CA LEU A 47 9.80 0.07 -4.04
C LEU A 47 10.57 -0.42 -2.83
N VAL A 48 9.84 -0.91 -1.83
CA VAL A 48 10.38 -1.59 -0.66
C VAL A 48 9.91 -3.04 -0.65
N ILE A 49 10.84 -3.96 -0.39
CA ILE A 49 10.55 -5.34 -0.02
C ILE A 49 10.78 -5.50 1.47
N ALA A 50 9.77 -5.94 2.19
CA ALA A 50 9.88 -6.25 3.61
C ALA A 50 9.77 -7.76 3.84
N SER A 51 10.66 -8.29 4.67
CA SER A 51 10.65 -9.68 5.09
C SER A 51 11.42 -9.84 6.40
N LEU A 52 11.00 -10.80 7.23
CA LEU A 52 11.77 -11.22 8.41
C LEU A 52 13.05 -12.00 8.03
N PHE A 53 13.18 -12.41 6.77
CA PHE A 53 14.29 -13.20 6.24
C PHE A 53 15.10 -12.37 5.25
N ASP A 54 16.34 -12.07 5.57
CA ASP A 54 17.22 -11.21 4.75
C ASP A 54 17.39 -11.77 3.34
N GLU A 55 17.48 -13.09 3.17
CA GLU A 55 17.59 -13.74 1.87
C GLU A 55 16.40 -13.46 0.94
N VAL A 56 15.18 -13.28 1.47
CA VAL A 56 14.00 -12.91 0.67
C VAL A 56 14.16 -11.48 0.14
N GLY A 57 14.68 -10.58 0.97
CA GLY A 57 15.04 -9.23 0.58
C GLY A 57 16.10 -9.23 -0.53
N ASP A 58 17.19 -9.97 -0.35
CA ASP A 58 18.31 -10.05 -1.28
C ASP A 58 17.91 -10.62 -2.65
N ILE A 59 17.14 -11.73 -2.64
CA ILE A 59 16.67 -12.36 -3.88
C ILE A 59 15.73 -11.40 -4.62
N THR A 60 14.80 -10.75 -3.91
CA THR A 60 13.86 -9.82 -4.52
C THR A 60 14.57 -8.58 -5.04
N GLN A 61 15.55 -8.05 -4.29
CA GLN A 61 16.35 -6.92 -4.73
C GLN A 61 17.12 -7.28 -5.99
N LYS A 62 17.82 -8.43 -6.03
CA LYS A 62 18.54 -8.89 -7.22
C LYS A 62 17.64 -9.06 -8.44
N ALA A 63 16.40 -9.52 -8.23
CA ALA A 63 15.47 -9.77 -9.32
C ALA A 63 14.83 -8.50 -9.90
N LEU A 64 14.56 -7.50 -9.06
CA LEU A 64 13.77 -6.32 -9.45
C LEU A 64 14.59 -5.02 -9.56
N HIS A 65 15.77 -4.95 -8.92
CA HIS A 65 16.60 -3.75 -8.99
C HIS A 65 17.14 -3.56 -10.41
N SER A 66 17.07 -2.34 -10.90
CA SER A 66 17.58 -1.98 -12.24
C SER A 66 17.99 -0.51 -12.27
N SER A 67 18.46 -0.05 -13.43
CA SER A 67 18.80 1.37 -13.64
C SER A 67 17.61 2.32 -13.49
N VAL A 68 16.37 1.80 -13.59
CA VAL A 68 15.14 2.60 -13.49
C VAL A 68 14.27 2.22 -12.27
N CYS A 69 14.50 1.08 -11.64
CA CYS A 69 13.76 0.64 -10.46
C CYS A 69 14.69 0.44 -9.28
N ARG A 70 14.54 1.25 -8.24
CA ARG A 70 15.32 1.10 -7.01
C ARG A 70 14.55 0.28 -5.98
N VAL A 71 15.18 -0.80 -5.50
CA VAL A 71 14.58 -1.69 -4.50
C VAL A 71 15.29 -1.48 -3.16
N TYR A 72 14.52 -1.13 -2.15
CA TYR A 72 14.96 -1.04 -0.76
C TYR A 72 14.50 -2.26 0.03
N THR A 73 15.29 -2.67 1.00
CA THR A 73 14.93 -3.79 1.89
C THR A 73 14.51 -3.26 3.26
N SER A 74 13.59 -3.96 3.92
CA SER A 74 13.14 -3.69 5.28
C SER A 74 12.89 -4.99 6.03
N ARG A 75 12.95 -4.97 7.35
CA ARG A 75 12.51 -6.07 8.21
C ARG A 75 11.09 -5.88 8.75
N ASP A 76 10.52 -4.70 8.57
CA ASP A 76 9.18 -4.35 9.02
C ASP A 76 8.10 -4.88 8.07
N LEU A 77 7.92 -6.22 8.05
CA LEU A 77 6.90 -6.86 7.22
C LEU A 77 5.49 -6.38 7.62
N ARG A 78 5.22 -6.26 8.92
CA ARG A 78 3.91 -5.80 9.44
C ARG A 78 3.61 -4.37 9.02
N GLY A 79 4.59 -3.49 9.12
CA GLY A 79 4.45 -2.10 8.70
C GLY A 79 4.17 -1.97 7.21
N VAL A 80 4.89 -2.70 6.36
CA VAL A 80 4.69 -2.63 4.91
C VAL A 80 3.31 -3.17 4.50
N GLU A 81 2.84 -4.28 5.07
CA GLU A 81 1.50 -4.81 4.81
C GLU A 81 0.40 -3.88 5.32
N THR A 82 0.55 -3.36 6.56
CA THR A 82 -0.40 -2.43 7.16
C THR A 82 -0.46 -1.11 6.38
N ALA A 83 0.70 -0.54 6.03
CA ALA A 83 0.76 0.68 5.22
C ALA A 83 0.07 0.49 3.87
N GLY A 84 0.32 -0.63 3.18
CA GLY A 84 -0.35 -0.96 1.92
C GLY A 84 -1.88 -1.04 2.06
N ALA A 85 -2.38 -1.68 3.12
CA ALA A 85 -3.82 -1.76 3.39
C ALA A 85 -4.43 -0.37 3.66
N MET A 86 -3.74 0.46 4.43
CA MET A 86 -4.18 1.83 4.74
C MET A 86 -4.18 2.73 3.51
N VAL A 87 -3.19 2.59 2.61
CA VAL A 87 -3.17 3.32 1.33
C VAL A 87 -4.39 3.00 0.49
N GLU A 88 -4.81 1.73 0.39
CA GLU A 88 -6.01 1.32 -0.33
C GLU A 88 -7.28 1.99 0.24
N MET A 89 -7.40 2.03 1.56
CA MET A 89 -8.53 2.68 2.25
C MET A 89 -8.51 4.21 2.02
N LEU A 90 -7.36 4.84 2.19
CA LEU A 90 -7.22 6.30 2.01
C LEU A 90 -7.46 6.71 0.56
N ALA A 91 -7.06 5.89 -0.41
CA ALA A 91 -7.36 6.11 -1.82
C ALA A 91 -8.89 6.19 -2.07
N CYS A 92 -9.66 5.30 -1.45
CA CYS A 92 -11.12 5.33 -1.53
C CYS A 92 -11.69 6.63 -0.94
N VAL A 93 -11.23 7.03 0.25
CA VAL A 93 -11.68 8.27 0.93
C VAL A 93 -11.33 9.52 0.11
N ILE A 94 -10.12 9.56 -0.49
CA ILE A 94 -9.73 10.65 -1.40
C ILE A 94 -10.66 10.69 -2.62
N GLY A 95 -10.99 9.53 -3.19
CA GLY A 95 -11.93 9.42 -4.30
C GLY A 95 -13.33 9.96 -3.96
N MET A 96 -13.82 9.69 -2.74
CA MET A 96 -15.09 10.25 -2.24
C MET A 96 -15.02 11.77 -2.11
N ALA A 97 -13.95 12.30 -1.49
CA ALA A 97 -13.76 13.73 -1.31
C ALA A 97 -13.71 14.50 -2.63
N ASP A 98 -13.03 13.92 -3.64
CA ASP A 98 -12.96 14.52 -4.97
C ASP A 98 -14.31 14.46 -5.70
N ALA A 99 -15.08 13.38 -5.53
CA ALA A 99 -16.42 13.29 -6.10
C ALA A 99 -17.39 14.34 -5.49
N LEU A 100 -17.21 14.64 -4.21
CA LEU A 100 -17.95 15.70 -3.48
C LEU A 100 -17.39 17.10 -3.74
N GLN A 101 -16.33 17.25 -4.53
CA GLN A 101 -15.69 18.53 -4.86
C GLN A 101 -15.20 19.31 -3.62
N LEU A 102 -14.73 18.62 -2.58
CA LEU A 102 -14.31 19.23 -1.32
C LEU A 102 -12.97 20.01 -1.40
N GLY A 103 -12.26 19.89 -2.53
CA GLY A 103 -11.06 20.65 -2.83
C GLY A 103 -9.76 20.07 -2.23
N LEU A 104 -8.64 20.69 -2.61
CA LEU A 104 -7.30 20.19 -2.28
C LEU A 104 -6.97 20.28 -0.78
N SER A 105 -7.54 21.26 -0.06
CA SER A 105 -7.31 21.40 1.38
C SER A 105 -7.84 20.19 2.15
N VAL A 106 -9.04 19.70 1.80
CA VAL A 106 -9.61 18.50 2.40
C VAL A 106 -8.79 17.25 2.02
N ARG A 107 -8.30 17.16 0.79
CA ARG A 107 -7.38 16.09 0.39
C ARG A 107 -6.11 16.10 1.27
N GLY A 108 -5.51 17.28 1.51
CA GLY A 108 -4.36 17.42 2.41
C GLY A 108 -4.66 16.96 3.83
N VAL A 109 -5.85 17.29 4.37
CA VAL A 109 -6.30 16.83 5.69
C VAL A 109 -6.43 15.29 5.71
N ILE A 110 -7.08 14.69 4.70
CA ILE A 110 -7.25 13.23 4.60
C ILE A 110 -5.89 12.54 4.58
N VAL A 111 -4.95 13.00 3.77
CA VAL A 111 -3.60 12.44 3.69
C VAL A 111 -2.88 12.55 5.04
N SER A 112 -2.83 13.75 5.60
CA SER A 112 -2.11 14.03 6.85
C SER A 112 -2.69 13.25 8.04
N ARG A 113 -4.00 13.34 8.23
CA ARG A 113 -4.68 12.63 9.33
C ARG A 113 -4.72 11.13 9.13
N GLY A 114 -4.98 10.69 7.90
CA GLY A 114 -5.00 9.28 7.55
C GLY A 114 -3.67 8.59 7.79
N LEU A 115 -2.55 9.22 7.43
CA LEU A 115 -1.23 8.69 7.71
C LEU A 115 -0.89 8.67 9.20
N ALA A 116 -1.33 9.69 9.96
CA ALA A 116 -1.17 9.68 11.41
C ALA A 116 -1.96 8.52 12.07
N GLU A 117 -3.18 8.25 11.61
CA GLU A 117 -3.97 7.10 12.08
C GLU A 117 -3.33 5.77 11.66
N ALA A 118 -2.86 5.68 10.40
CA ALA A 118 -2.16 4.50 9.90
C ALA A 118 -0.92 4.20 10.75
N THR A 119 -0.14 5.22 11.11
CA THR A 119 1.04 5.07 11.97
C THR A 119 0.64 4.57 13.37
N ARG A 120 -0.41 5.15 13.97
CA ARG A 120 -0.88 4.70 15.31
C ARG A 120 -1.36 3.26 15.29
N LEU A 121 -2.13 2.89 14.26
CA LEU A 121 -2.57 1.50 14.06
C LEU A 121 -1.37 0.57 13.89
N GLY A 122 -0.42 0.95 13.03
CA GLY A 122 0.78 0.16 12.79
C GLY A 122 1.59 -0.08 14.06
N LEU A 123 1.83 0.97 14.85
CA LEU A 123 2.54 0.84 16.14
C LEU A 123 1.82 -0.11 17.10
N ALA A 124 0.48 -0.11 17.13
CA ALA A 124 -0.29 -1.06 17.93
C ALA A 124 -0.23 -2.51 17.41
N LEU A 125 0.28 -2.71 16.20
CA LEU A 125 0.46 -3.99 15.51
C LEU A 125 1.95 -4.35 15.34
N ASP A 126 2.82 -3.80 16.19
CA ASP A 126 4.27 -4.01 16.21
C ASP A 126 5.02 -3.59 14.93
N ALA A 127 4.47 -2.62 14.19
CA ALA A 127 5.12 -2.02 13.03
C ALA A 127 6.00 -0.81 13.44
N GLU A 128 6.90 -0.42 12.54
CA GLU A 128 7.78 0.72 12.75
C GLU A 128 7.19 2.02 12.19
N ALA A 129 7.18 3.11 12.97
CA ALA A 129 6.59 4.39 12.57
C ALA A 129 7.15 4.94 11.25
N HIS A 130 8.45 4.76 11.01
CA HIS A 130 9.11 5.29 9.81
C HIS A 130 8.62 4.63 8.51
N THR A 131 8.07 3.42 8.56
CA THR A 131 7.50 2.73 7.39
C THR A 131 6.35 3.54 6.77
N PHE A 132 5.53 4.17 7.62
CA PHE A 132 4.37 4.96 7.17
C PHE A 132 4.76 6.31 6.57
N SER A 133 5.87 6.90 6.97
CA SER A 133 6.45 8.10 6.35
C SER A 133 7.35 7.81 5.14
N GLY A 134 7.61 6.53 4.87
CA GLY A 134 8.47 6.06 3.79
C GLY A 134 7.71 5.74 2.49
N LEU A 135 8.36 4.89 1.65
CA LEU A 135 7.84 4.48 0.35
C LEU A 135 6.51 3.72 0.45
N ALA A 136 6.35 2.83 1.43
CA ALA A 136 5.14 2.03 1.60
C ALA A 136 3.91 2.82 2.06
N GLY A 137 4.12 3.95 2.74
CA GLY A 137 3.05 4.82 3.23
C GLY A 137 2.87 6.06 2.37
N VAL A 138 3.53 7.17 2.76
CA VAL A 138 3.43 8.47 2.07
C VAL A 138 3.73 8.35 0.58
N GLY A 139 4.83 7.69 0.22
CA GLY A 139 5.25 7.58 -1.18
C GLY A 139 4.18 6.93 -2.06
N ASP A 140 3.67 5.82 -1.60
CA ASP A 140 2.64 5.06 -2.31
C ASP A 140 1.28 5.80 -2.35
N LEU A 141 0.87 6.40 -1.23
CA LEU A 141 -0.37 7.17 -1.18
C LEU A 141 -0.36 8.36 -2.14
N VAL A 142 0.75 9.07 -2.24
CA VAL A 142 0.88 10.24 -3.12
C VAL A 142 0.91 9.81 -4.59
N ALA A 143 1.68 8.78 -4.93
CA ALA A 143 1.87 8.38 -6.33
C ALA A 143 0.74 7.50 -6.84
N CYS A 144 0.31 6.52 -6.06
CA CYS A 144 -0.67 5.52 -6.48
C CYS A 144 -2.05 5.80 -5.89
N GLY A 145 -2.15 5.96 -4.56
CA GLY A 145 -3.43 6.07 -3.86
C GLY A 145 -4.26 7.28 -4.28
N ALA A 146 -3.62 8.41 -4.57
CA ALA A 146 -4.29 9.62 -5.05
C ALA A 146 -4.42 9.68 -6.60
N HIS A 147 -3.99 8.65 -7.31
CA HIS A 147 -4.02 8.64 -8.78
C HIS A 147 -5.44 8.38 -9.29
N PRO A 148 -5.95 9.19 -10.26
CA PRO A 148 -7.33 9.06 -10.75
C PRO A 148 -7.69 7.70 -11.34
N LYS A 149 -6.71 6.91 -11.81
CA LYS A 149 -6.94 5.56 -12.34
C LYS A 149 -6.80 4.45 -11.29
N HIS A 150 -6.49 4.80 -10.04
CA HIS A 150 -6.38 3.79 -8.98
C HIS A 150 -7.76 3.15 -8.71
N PRO A 151 -7.88 1.81 -8.64
CA PRO A 151 -9.18 1.14 -8.48
C PRO A 151 -9.96 1.65 -7.28
N ARG A 152 -9.34 1.71 -6.09
CA ARG A 152 -10.00 2.17 -4.85
C ARG A 152 -10.39 3.64 -4.89
N TYR A 153 -9.60 4.48 -5.54
CA TYR A 153 -10.00 5.87 -5.78
C TYR A 153 -11.28 5.94 -6.63
N GLN A 154 -11.38 5.11 -7.69
CA GLN A 154 -12.59 5.03 -8.52
C GLN A 154 -13.77 4.44 -7.77
N ASP A 155 -13.54 3.45 -6.89
CA ASP A 155 -14.58 2.90 -6.02
C ASP A 155 -15.18 4.02 -5.15
N GLY A 156 -14.32 4.82 -4.49
CA GLY A 156 -14.75 5.95 -3.67
C GLY A 156 -15.59 6.98 -4.47
N ARG A 157 -15.15 7.32 -5.68
CA ARG A 157 -15.93 8.20 -6.56
C ARG A 157 -17.30 7.62 -6.92
N SER A 158 -17.34 6.33 -7.20
CA SER A 158 -18.56 5.63 -7.60
C SER A 158 -19.58 5.53 -6.46
N MET A 159 -19.11 5.36 -5.22
CA MET A 159 -19.96 5.37 -4.02
C MET A 159 -20.75 6.66 -3.89
N VAL A 160 -20.12 7.80 -4.11
CA VAL A 160 -20.77 9.12 -4.02
C VAL A 160 -21.75 9.33 -5.18
N LYS A 161 -21.37 8.92 -6.41
CA LYS A 161 -22.19 9.18 -7.61
C LYS A 161 -23.38 8.25 -7.77
N GLY A 162 -23.33 7.05 -7.23
CA GLY A 162 -24.31 6.00 -7.53
C GLY A 162 -25.07 5.43 -6.36
N GLY A 163 -24.84 5.87 -5.11
CA GLY A 163 -25.46 5.27 -3.93
C GLY A 163 -25.20 3.76 -3.77
N ARG A 164 -24.19 3.21 -4.46
CA ARG A 164 -23.88 1.79 -4.44
C ARG A 164 -22.99 1.45 -3.24
N SER A 165 -23.45 0.51 -2.43
CA SER A 165 -22.59 -0.17 -1.46
C SER A 165 -21.42 -0.82 -2.17
N VAL A 166 -20.21 -0.66 -1.63
CA VAL A 166 -19.00 -1.37 -2.09
C VAL A 166 -19.27 -2.87 -1.95
N ARG A 167 -19.17 -3.61 -3.03
CA ARG A 167 -19.00 -5.05 -2.93
C ARG A 167 -17.56 -5.28 -2.44
N VAL A 168 -17.44 -5.79 -1.22
CA VAL A 168 -16.20 -6.38 -0.73
C VAL A 168 -16.02 -7.66 -1.55
N ALA A 169 -15.05 -7.63 -2.45
CA ALA A 169 -14.60 -8.84 -3.16
C ALA A 169 -13.49 -9.47 -2.37
#